data_fd0f748eb3b1e22bb9c6cd59d2eb0dba
#
_entry.id   fd0f748eb3b1e22bb9c6cd59d2eb0dba
#
_cell.length_a   1.000
_cell.length_b   1.000
_cell.length_c   1.000
_cell.angle_alpha   90.00
_cell.angle_beta   90.00
_cell.angle_gamma   90.00
#
_symmetry.space_group_name_H-M   'P 1'
#
loop_
_entity.id
_entity.type
_entity.pdbx_description
1 polymer ?
#
loop_
_entity_poly.entity_id
_entity_poly.type
_entity_poly.pdbx_seq_one_letter_code
_entity_poly.pdbx_strand_id
1 'polypeptide(L)'
;MLNALSSSGCRIIQEPDAHEAPFRFTFETPSGERIGVVAYAFLANSKLTKNRPMDEYRFQIKYGSKTDQLHHLWQDPYGLYVTLLLGINPDEGFFVAADPVLHSPTKFFISLEFKRAEVDEILQTGWHTWERERRSGSASLDPAEVLVGGTASSFLRYVRFE
;
A
#
# COMPACT_ATOMS: atom_id res chain seq x y z
N MET A 1 5.38 -7.92 -4.73
CA MET A 1 5.75 -6.77 -5.58
C MET A 1 6.65 -7.19 -6.74
N LEU A 2 7.90 -7.63 -6.54
CA LEU A 2 8.82 -7.95 -7.63
C LEU A 2 8.28 -9.02 -8.60
N ASN A 3 7.71 -10.11 -8.07
CA ASN A 3 7.09 -11.14 -8.91
C ASN A 3 5.95 -10.59 -9.80
N ALA A 4 5.15 -9.65 -9.26
CA ALA A 4 4.08 -9.01 -10.02
C ALA A 4 4.64 -8.18 -11.20
N LEU A 5 5.71 -7.42 -10.95
CA LEU A 5 6.39 -6.64 -11.99
C LEU A 5 7.04 -7.55 -13.03
N SER A 6 7.75 -8.60 -12.61
CA SER A 6 8.35 -9.58 -13.54
C SER A 6 7.31 -10.28 -14.39
N SER A 7 6.16 -10.65 -13.81
CA SER A 7 5.04 -11.24 -14.55
C SER A 7 4.40 -10.27 -15.54
N SER A 8 4.55 -8.96 -15.31
CA SER A 8 4.13 -7.90 -16.24
C SER A 8 5.20 -7.56 -17.28
N GLY A 9 6.26 -8.38 -17.41
CA GLY A 9 7.35 -8.21 -18.36
C GLY A 9 8.38 -7.16 -17.96
N CYS A 10 8.35 -6.64 -16.73
CA CYS A 10 9.35 -5.71 -16.25
C CYS A 10 10.66 -6.42 -15.89
N ARG A 11 11.77 -5.74 -16.11
CA ARG A 11 13.10 -6.20 -15.71
C ARG A 11 13.52 -5.49 -14.42
N ILE A 12 13.74 -6.25 -13.35
CA ILE A 12 14.25 -5.70 -12.08
C ILE A 12 15.72 -5.32 -12.29
N ILE A 13 16.06 -4.05 -12.02
CA ILE A 13 17.42 -3.50 -12.13
C ILE A 13 18.11 -3.56 -10.77
N GLN A 14 17.38 -3.17 -9.72
CA GLN A 14 17.87 -3.19 -8.35
C GLN A 14 16.80 -3.84 -7.46
N GLU A 15 17.21 -4.84 -6.69
CA GLU A 15 16.35 -5.48 -5.69
C GLU A 15 16.41 -4.75 -4.35
N PRO A 16 15.32 -4.78 -3.56
CA PRO A 16 15.31 -4.19 -2.23
C PRO A 16 16.06 -5.06 -1.23
N ASP A 17 16.52 -4.46 -0.14
CA ASP A 17 16.81 -5.23 1.08
C ASP A 17 15.47 -5.77 1.62
N ALA A 18 15.38 -7.09 1.73
CA ALA A 18 14.14 -7.77 2.15
C ALA A 18 13.87 -7.69 3.66
N HIS A 19 14.81 -7.17 4.45
CA HIS A 19 14.76 -7.23 5.91
C HIS A 19 14.25 -5.95 6.56
N GLU A 20 14.25 -4.81 5.84
CA GLU A 20 13.91 -3.52 6.42
C GLU A 20 13.07 -2.66 5.48
N ALA A 21 11.94 -2.17 5.99
CA ALA A 21 11.15 -1.14 5.31
C ALA A 21 11.82 0.25 5.50
N PRO A 22 11.75 1.15 4.49
CA PRO A 22 11.09 0.95 3.20
C PRO A 22 11.88 0.10 2.22
N PHE A 23 11.16 -0.68 1.42
CA PHE A 23 11.75 -1.49 0.35
C PHE A 23 12.05 -0.62 -0.87
N ARG A 24 13.32 -0.46 -1.19
CA ARG A 24 13.77 0.35 -2.33
C ARG A 24 14.19 -0.53 -3.47
N PHE A 25 13.58 -0.34 -4.64
CA PHE A 25 13.92 -1.09 -5.85
C PHE A 25 13.72 -0.25 -7.10
N THR A 26 14.37 -0.68 -8.17
CA THR A 26 14.28 -0.04 -9.49
C THR A 26 14.01 -1.11 -10.54
N PHE A 27 13.13 -0.81 -11.47
CA PHE A 27 12.81 -1.70 -12.58
C PHE A 27 12.67 -0.93 -13.89
N GLU A 28 12.76 -1.67 -14.99
CA GLU A 28 12.52 -1.18 -16.35
C GLU A 28 11.26 -1.88 -16.91
N THR A 29 10.35 -1.08 -17.44
CA THR A 29 9.13 -1.58 -18.07
C THR A 29 9.43 -2.17 -19.44
N PRO A 30 8.50 -2.94 -20.05
CA PRO A 30 8.66 -3.43 -21.42
C PRO A 30 8.84 -2.31 -22.48
N SER A 31 8.39 -1.10 -22.17
CA SER A 31 8.60 0.09 -23.03
C SER A 31 9.93 0.80 -22.81
N GLY A 32 10.80 0.30 -21.93
CA GLY A 32 12.12 0.86 -21.63
C GLY A 32 12.11 2.00 -20.60
N GLU A 33 10.98 2.30 -19.99
CA GLU A 33 10.87 3.28 -18.91
C GLU A 33 11.49 2.74 -17.63
N ARG A 34 12.32 3.52 -16.95
CA ARG A 34 12.92 3.17 -15.65
C ARG A 34 12.20 3.87 -14.52
N ILE A 35 11.73 3.09 -13.56
CA ILE A 35 10.96 3.57 -12.41
C ILE A 35 11.67 3.13 -11.13
N GLY A 36 11.96 4.09 -10.26
CA GLY A 36 12.41 3.87 -8.90
C GLY A 36 11.21 3.84 -7.94
N VAL A 37 11.21 2.93 -6.99
CA VAL A 37 10.13 2.76 -6.01
C VAL A 37 10.70 2.71 -4.59
N VAL A 38 10.01 3.40 -3.68
CA VAL A 38 10.18 3.27 -2.23
C VAL A 38 8.86 2.79 -1.64
N ALA A 39 8.78 1.52 -1.27
CA ALA A 39 7.55 0.90 -0.82
C ALA A 39 7.56 0.65 0.70
N TYR A 40 6.56 1.19 1.39
CA TYR A 40 6.18 0.84 2.75
C TYR A 40 5.09 -0.24 2.67
N ALA A 41 5.52 -1.51 2.67
CA ALA A 41 4.61 -2.65 2.48
C ALA A 41 4.45 -3.44 3.78
N PHE A 42 3.20 -3.71 4.14
CA PHE A 42 2.78 -4.42 5.34
C PHE A 42 1.83 -5.57 4.98
N LEU A 43 1.68 -6.53 5.88
CA LEU A 43 0.71 -7.61 5.67
C LEU A 43 -0.72 -7.10 5.94
N ALA A 44 -1.61 -7.32 4.98
CA ALA A 44 -3.05 -7.17 5.13
C ALA A 44 -3.68 -8.51 5.51
N ASN A 45 -4.57 -8.53 6.48
CA ASN A 45 -5.23 -9.75 6.93
C ASN A 45 -6.61 -9.49 7.55
N SER A 46 -7.41 -10.55 7.63
CA SER A 46 -8.71 -10.61 8.28
C SER A 46 -8.68 -11.34 9.64
N LYS A 47 -7.54 -11.32 10.33
CA LYS A 47 -7.36 -12.09 11.57
C LYS A 47 -8.46 -11.78 12.59
N LEU A 48 -9.26 -12.78 12.95
CA LEU A 48 -10.33 -12.66 13.93
C LEU A 48 -9.75 -12.34 15.31
N THR A 49 -10.27 -11.29 15.91
CA THR A 49 -10.02 -10.93 17.31
C THR A 49 -11.35 -10.59 17.98
N LYS A 50 -11.45 -10.69 19.31
CA LYS A 50 -12.68 -10.53 20.09
C LYS A 50 -13.50 -9.26 19.75
N ASN A 51 -12.86 -8.21 19.28
CA ASN A 51 -13.46 -6.89 19.02
C ASN A 51 -13.41 -6.48 17.53
N ARG A 52 -13.20 -7.43 16.62
CA ARG A 52 -13.10 -7.14 15.19
C ARG A 52 -14.27 -7.76 14.45
N PRO A 53 -14.99 -7.00 13.60
CA PRO A 53 -16.00 -7.57 12.71
C PRO A 53 -15.42 -8.67 11.83
N MET A 54 -16.23 -9.70 11.55
CA MET A 54 -15.80 -10.87 10.75
C MET A 54 -15.49 -10.50 9.30
N ASP A 55 -16.07 -9.42 8.81
CA ASP A 55 -15.93 -8.91 7.44
C ASP A 55 -14.84 -7.83 7.29
N GLU A 56 -14.05 -7.60 8.35
CA GLU A 56 -13.04 -6.56 8.36
C GLU A 56 -11.65 -7.09 8.04
N TYR A 57 -11.03 -6.50 7.05
CA TYR A 57 -9.60 -6.59 6.76
C TYR A 57 -8.88 -5.35 7.26
N ARG A 58 -7.58 -5.47 7.51
CA ARG A 58 -6.73 -4.33 7.79
C ARG A 58 -5.27 -4.61 7.47
N PHE A 59 -4.52 -3.55 7.21
CA PHE A 59 -3.08 -3.57 7.39
C PHE A 59 -2.65 -2.52 8.42
N GLN A 60 -1.50 -2.71 9.01
CA GLN A 60 -0.96 -1.81 10.03
C GLN A 60 0.36 -1.21 9.57
N ILE A 61 0.43 0.11 9.57
CA ILE A 61 1.68 0.83 9.35
C ILE A 61 2.56 0.60 10.58
N LYS A 62 3.58 -0.24 10.44
CA LYS A 62 4.55 -0.56 11.50
C LYS A 62 5.90 0.05 11.12
N TYR A 63 5.95 1.37 11.03
CA TYR A 63 7.13 2.10 10.64
C TYR A 63 7.55 3.09 11.73
N GLY A 64 8.86 3.20 11.97
CA GLY A 64 9.41 4.03 13.02
C GLY A 64 9.61 3.28 14.36
N SER A 65 9.79 4.03 15.43
CA SER A 65 9.96 3.50 16.79
C SER A 65 8.61 3.37 17.52
N LYS A 66 8.53 2.50 18.53
CA LYS A 66 7.36 2.35 19.43
C LYS A 66 7.20 3.52 20.41
N THR A 67 7.74 4.68 20.11
CA THR A 67 7.61 5.90 20.90
C THR A 67 6.45 6.74 20.36
N ASP A 68 6.03 7.77 21.10
CA ASP A 68 5.04 8.74 20.62
C ASP A 68 5.56 9.68 19.52
N GLN A 69 6.77 9.43 19.03
CA GLN A 69 7.37 10.22 17.95
C GLN A 69 6.67 9.96 16.63
N LEU A 70 6.49 11.02 15.88
CA LEU A 70 6.01 10.97 14.50
C LEU A 70 7.19 10.66 13.57
N HIS A 71 6.94 9.80 12.59
CA HIS A 71 7.91 9.41 11.56
C HIS A 71 7.39 9.79 10.19
N HIS A 72 8.21 10.50 9.42
CA HIS A 72 7.85 10.85 8.05
C HIS A 72 8.10 9.67 7.12
N LEU A 73 7.10 9.35 6.29
CA LEU A 73 7.32 8.50 5.13
C LEU A 73 8.17 9.30 4.15
N TRP A 74 9.23 8.67 3.67
CA TRP A 74 10.11 9.33 2.72
C TRP A 74 9.39 9.55 1.39
N GLN A 75 9.52 10.74 0.85
CA GLN A 75 9.03 11.11 -0.47
C GLN A 75 10.18 11.75 -1.24
N ASP A 76 10.28 11.44 -2.52
CA ASP A 76 11.34 12.00 -3.36
C ASP A 76 11.02 13.44 -3.78
N PRO A 77 11.78 14.44 -3.33
CA PRO A 77 11.54 15.83 -3.72
C PRO A 77 11.84 16.10 -5.19
N TYR A 78 12.52 15.19 -5.88
CA TYR A 78 12.88 15.31 -7.29
C TYR A 78 11.99 14.50 -8.23
N GLY A 79 11.07 13.70 -7.69
CA GLY A 79 10.16 12.87 -8.49
C GLY A 79 10.84 11.71 -9.24
N LEU A 80 12.04 11.28 -8.81
CA LEU A 80 12.75 10.14 -9.41
C LEU A 80 12.25 8.78 -8.87
N TYR A 81 11.63 8.80 -7.69
CA TYR A 81 11.09 7.62 -7.03
C TYR A 81 9.62 7.83 -6.68
N VAL A 82 8.84 6.83 -6.94
CA VAL A 82 7.44 6.74 -6.49
C VAL A 82 7.40 6.16 -5.09
N THR A 83 6.70 6.81 -4.17
CA THR A 83 6.51 6.30 -2.80
C THR A 83 5.18 5.57 -2.71
N LEU A 84 5.20 4.34 -2.24
CA LEU A 84 4.01 3.48 -2.10
C LEU A 84 3.77 3.14 -0.64
N LEU A 85 2.50 3.19 -0.22
CA LEU A 85 2.05 2.70 1.09
C LEU A 85 1.04 1.57 0.88
N LEU A 86 1.42 0.32 1.23
CA LEU A 86 0.73 -0.88 0.80
C LEU A 86 0.39 -1.83 1.96
N GLY A 87 -0.81 -2.38 1.93
CA GLY A 87 -1.17 -3.61 2.60
C GLY A 87 -1.26 -4.76 1.59
N ILE A 88 -0.49 -5.81 1.77
CA ILE A 88 -0.44 -6.95 0.84
C ILE A 88 -1.00 -8.20 1.53
N ASN A 89 -1.91 -8.90 0.88
CA ASN A 89 -2.36 -10.22 1.27
C ASN A 89 -1.86 -11.25 0.23
N PRO A 90 -0.75 -11.94 0.51
CA PRO A 90 -0.21 -12.92 -0.44
C PRO A 90 -1.06 -14.17 -0.56
N ASP A 91 -1.83 -14.54 0.48
CA ASP A 91 -2.63 -15.75 0.51
C ASP A 91 -3.87 -15.64 -0.40
N GLU A 92 -4.51 -14.47 -0.42
CA GLU A 92 -5.66 -14.18 -1.28
C GLU A 92 -5.26 -13.46 -2.58
N GLY A 93 -4.01 -13.02 -2.72
CA GLY A 93 -3.45 -12.49 -3.96
C GLY A 93 -3.83 -11.04 -4.30
N PHE A 94 -4.08 -10.20 -3.30
CA PHE A 94 -4.42 -8.79 -3.49
C PHE A 94 -3.49 -7.83 -2.72
N PHE A 95 -3.52 -6.58 -3.12
CA PHE A 95 -2.98 -5.46 -2.34
C PHE A 95 -4.03 -4.37 -2.19
N VAL A 96 -3.88 -3.57 -1.13
CA VAL A 96 -4.61 -2.32 -0.91
C VAL A 96 -3.59 -1.22 -0.64
N ALA A 97 -3.74 -0.10 -1.29
CA ALA A 97 -2.86 1.04 -1.24
C ALA A 97 -3.57 2.27 -0.68
N ALA A 98 -2.82 3.09 0.04
CA ALA A 98 -3.24 4.36 0.59
C ALA A 98 -2.27 5.46 0.16
N ASP A 99 -2.73 6.71 0.12
CA ASP A 99 -1.90 7.86 -0.21
C ASP A 99 -0.82 8.07 0.87
N PRO A 100 0.47 7.93 0.54
CA PRO A 100 1.55 8.12 1.51
C PRO A 100 1.64 9.55 2.05
N VAL A 101 1.12 10.55 1.34
CA VAL A 101 1.10 11.96 1.78
C VAL A 101 0.15 12.12 2.96
N LEU A 102 -1.04 11.52 2.89
CA LEU A 102 -2.04 11.59 3.96
C LEU A 102 -1.61 10.86 5.24
N HIS A 103 -0.64 9.96 5.13
CA HIS A 103 -0.09 9.20 6.25
C HIS A 103 1.30 9.64 6.67
N SER A 104 1.78 10.79 6.20
CA SER A 104 3.06 11.37 6.59
C SER A 104 2.86 12.75 7.23
N PRO A 105 3.21 12.93 8.52
CA PRO A 105 3.89 11.97 9.40
C PRO A 105 2.97 10.87 9.96
N THR A 106 3.53 9.70 10.19
CA THR A 106 2.82 8.55 10.78
C THR A 106 3.26 8.26 12.21
N LYS A 107 2.36 7.65 13.00
CA LYS A 107 2.68 6.99 14.26
C LYS A 107 2.92 5.50 14.01
N PHE A 108 3.63 4.87 14.94
CA PHE A 108 3.71 3.42 14.98
C PHE A 108 2.32 2.80 15.24
N PHE A 109 1.93 1.73 14.51
CA PHE A 109 0.64 1.04 14.63
C PHE A 109 -0.62 1.82 14.17
N ILE A 110 -0.54 2.62 13.14
CA ILE A 110 -1.75 3.12 12.48
C ILE A 110 -2.39 1.98 11.67
N SER A 111 -3.68 1.73 11.92
CA SER A 111 -4.45 0.72 11.18
C SER A 111 -5.27 1.35 10.08
N LEU A 112 -5.17 0.78 8.87
CA LEU A 112 -6.09 1.05 7.77
C LEU A 112 -7.01 -0.16 7.61
N GLU A 113 -8.31 0.09 7.80
CA GLU A 113 -9.35 -0.93 7.79
C GLU A 113 -10.19 -0.81 6.51
N PHE A 114 -10.61 -1.95 5.98
CA PHE A 114 -11.48 -2.06 4.81
C PHE A 114 -12.32 -3.33 4.90
N LYS A 115 -13.33 -3.46 4.07
CA LYS A 115 -14.33 -4.53 4.19
C LYS A 115 -14.04 -5.68 3.25
N ARG A 116 -14.61 -6.85 3.56
CA ARG A 116 -14.59 -8.03 2.68
C ARG A 116 -15.18 -7.71 1.31
N ALA A 117 -16.25 -6.91 1.24
CA ALA A 117 -16.86 -6.51 -0.02
C ALA A 117 -15.88 -5.81 -0.97
N GLU A 118 -14.98 -4.95 -0.44
CA GLU A 118 -13.93 -4.31 -1.24
C GLU A 118 -12.92 -5.34 -1.77
N VAL A 119 -12.57 -6.33 -0.93
CA VAL A 119 -11.68 -7.43 -1.35
C VAL A 119 -12.31 -8.27 -2.45
N ASP A 120 -13.58 -8.62 -2.32
CA ASP A 120 -14.32 -9.40 -3.33
C ASP A 120 -14.35 -8.65 -4.66
N GLU A 121 -14.56 -7.34 -4.64
CA GLU A 121 -14.53 -6.50 -5.85
C GLU A 121 -13.13 -6.45 -6.48
N ILE A 122 -12.08 -6.32 -5.65
CA ILE A 122 -10.68 -6.38 -6.12
C ILE A 122 -10.40 -7.72 -6.83
N LEU A 123 -10.79 -8.84 -6.21
CA LEU A 123 -10.53 -10.17 -6.75
C LEU A 123 -11.33 -10.45 -8.03
N GLN A 124 -12.54 -9.89 -8.13
CA GLN A 124 -13.40 -10.06 -9.30
C GLN A 124 -12.92 -9.22 -10.49
N THR A 125 -12.54 -7.98 -10.27
CA THR A 125 -12.26 -6.99 -11.34
C THR A 125 -10.77 -6.78 -11.59
N GLY A 126 -9.92 -7.17 -10.64
CA GLY A 126 -8.48 -6.93 -10.66
C GLY A 126 -8.05 -5.52 -10.24
N TRP A 127 -9.02 -4.59 -10.09
CA TRP A 127 -8.78 -3.20 -9.71
C TRP A 127 -10.04 -2.57 -9.13
N HIS A 128 -9.96 -2.01 -7.92
CA HIS A 128 -11.06 -1.33 -7.27
C HIS A 128 -10.58 -0.08 -6.53
N THR A 129 -11.40 0.97 -6.51
CA THR A 129 -11.13 2.21 -5.78
C THR A 129 -12.36 2.60 -4.98
N TRP A 130 -12.15 3.00 -3.73
CA TRP A 130 -13.26 3.42 -2.86
C TRP A 130 -12.81 4.51 -1.89
N GLU A 131 -13.77 5.30 -1.42
CA GLU A 131 -13.57 6.24 -0.34
C GLU A 131 -13.61 5.50 1.00
N ARG A 132 -12.60 5.74 1.83
CA ARG A 132 -12.56 5.20 3.17
C ARG A 132 -13.42 6.03 4.10
N GLU A 133 -14.40 5.38 4.76
CA GLU A 133 -15.14 6.00 5.84
C GLU A 133 -14.21 6.36 7.00
N ARG A 134 -14.23 7.62 7.41
CA ARG A 134 -13.50 8.08 8.60
C ARG A 134 -14.25 7.67 9.85
N ARG A 135 -13.53 7.26 10.87
CA ARG A 135 -14.14 7.04 12.19
C ARG A 135 -14.77 8.34 12.68
N SER A 136 -16.04 8.28 13.07
CA SER A 136 -16.78 9.40 13.67
C SER A 136 -15.99 9.95 14.87
N GLY A 137 -15.62 11.22 14.83
CA GLY A 137 -14.90 11.92 15.91
C GLY A 137 -13.77 12.85 15.47
N SER A 138 -13.30 12.77 14.24
CA SER A 138 -12.41 13.79 13.71
C SER A 138 -13.24 14.86 12.98
N ALA A 139 -13.38 16.00 13.59
CA ALA A 139 -13.98 17.21 12.98
C ALA A 139 -13.00 17.83 11.96
N SER A 140 -12.34 17.02 11.11
CA SER A 140 -11.40 17.56 10.15
C SER A 140 -12.06 17.81 8.82
N LEU A 141 -11.82 19.00 8.28
CA LEU A 141 -12.14 19.42 6.91
C LEU A 141 -11.28 18.71 5.84
N ASP A 142 -10.52 17.66 6.24
CA ASP A 142 -9.64 16.96 5.33
C ASP A 142 -10.43 16.17 4.29
N PRO A 143 -9.96 16.08 3.05
CA PRO A 143 -10.63 15.34 2.00
C PRO A 143 -10.79 13.85 2.38
N ALA A 144 -11.82 13.20 1.86
CA ALA A 144 -12.01 11.76 2.01
C ALA A 144 -10.79 11.04 1.44
N GLU A 145 -10.29 10.03 2.17
CA GLU A 145 -9.19 9.21 1.69
C GLU A 145 -9.70 8.18 0.68
N VAL A 146 -9.10 8.17 -0.51
CA VAL A 146 -9.36 7.14 -1.51
C VAL A 146 -8.34 6.02 -1.35
N LEU A 147 -8.82 4.79 -1.19
CA LEU A 147 -7.98 3.60 -1.23
C LEU A 147 -8.05 2.97 -2.62
N VAL A 148 -6.94 2.38 -3.03
CA VAL A 148 -6.81 1.65 -4.29
C VAL A 148 -6.51 0.20 -4.00
N GLY A 149 -7.33 -0.72 -4.49
CA GLY A 149 -7.09 -2.15 -4.42
C GLY A 149 -6.75 -2.74 -5.77
N GLY A 150 -5.90 -3.78 -5.78
CA GLY A 150 -5.55 -4.47 -7.00
C GLY A 150 -4.98 -5.86 -6.77
N THR A 151 -4.91 -6.63 -7.84
CA THR A 151 -4.24 -7.93 -7.90
C THR A 151 -2.80 -7.78 -8.43
N ALA A 152 -2.02 -8.84 -8.43
CA ALA A 152 -0.66 -8.83 -8.96
C ALA A 152 -0.58 -8.30 -10.40
N SER A 153 -1.58 -8.61 -11.24
CA SER A 153 -1.62 -8.16 -12.64
C SER A 153 -1.82 -6.66 -12.82
N SER A 154 -2.40 -5.99 -11.84
CA SER A 154 -2.62 -4.54 -11.86
C SER A 154 -1.53 -3.73 -11.12
N PHE A 155 -0.53 -4.40 -10.54
CA PHE A 155 0.47 -3.71 -9.73
C PHE A 155 1.31 -2.69 -10.52
N LEU A 156 1.72 -3.00 -11.74
CA LEU A 156 2.41 -2.03 -12.61
C LEU A 156 1.52 -0.81 -12.92
N ARG A 157 0.22 -1.03 -13.15
CA ARG A 157 -0.76 0.04 -13.35
C ARG A 157 -0.81 0.96 -12.12
N TYR A 158 -0.81 0.36 -10.91
CA TYR A 158 -0.83 1.14 -9.68
C TYR A 158 0.45 1.99 -9.50
N VAL A 159 1.63 1.42 -9.73
CA VAL A 159 2.90 2.18 -9.65
C VAL A 159 2.92 3.40 -10.58
N ARG A 160 2.23 3.32 -11.73
CA ARG A 160 2.12 4.45 -12.67
C ARG A 160 0.98 5.42 -12.34
N PHE A 161 0.08 5.01 -11.47
CA PHE A 161 -1.03 5.86 -11.00
C PHE A 161 -0.56 6.84 -9.93
N GLU A 162 0.35 6.43 -9.04
CA GLU A 162 1.01 7.26 -8.03
C GLU A 162 2.09 8.16 -8.66
#